data_1f52eab30494f68681dabd2fcfcbaff9
#
_entry.id   1f52eab30494f68681dabd2fcfcbaff9
#
_cell.length_a   1.000
_cell.length_b   1.000
_cell.length_c   1.000
_cell.angle_alpha   90.00
_cell.angle_beta   90.00
_cell.angle_gamma   90.00
#
_symmetry.space_group_name_H-M   'P 1'
#
loop_
_entity.id
_entity.type
_entity.pdbx_description
1 polymer ?
#
loop_
_entity_poly.entity_id
_entity_poly.type
_entity_poly.pdbx_seq_one_letter_code
_entity_poly.pdbx_strand_id
1 'polypeptide(L)'
;MDDSDALGPVVTRAADREKESSISFSNGATDARKHMEYHPLAQQKAGRHMEPFIIDINPETTPEYKLSAHEGEEFIYVMEGEIEVEYGKERYSLKEGDSIYYDSIVKHHLHGAPGKSAKILALIYIPF
;
A
#
# COMPACT_ATOMS: atom_id res chain seq x y z
N MET A 1 -7.56 -10.19 27.66
CA MET A 1 -8.31 -10.12 26.41
C MET A 1 -8.94 -11.46 26.11
N ASP A 2 -10.20 -11.44 25.79
CA ASP A 2 -10.93 -12.65 25.44
C ASP A 2 -10.48 -13.14 24.08
N ASP A 3 -10.24 -14.45 23.95
CA ASP A 3 -9.84 -15.06 22.69
C ASP A 3 -10.86 -14.83 21.58
N SER A 4 -12.13 -14.68 21.93
CA SER A 4 -13.18 -14.43 20.94
C SER A 4 -12.99 -13.10 20.23
N ASP A 5 -12.41 -12.10 20.90
CA ASP A 5 -12.16 -10.81 20.29
C ASP A 5 -11.06 -10.92 19.25
N ALA A 6 -10.05 -11.76 19.50
CA ALA A 6 -8.95 -11.97 18.58
C ALA A 6 -9.39 -12.73 17.32
N LEU A 7 -10.39 -13.60 17.48
CA LEU A 7 -10.88 -14.44 16.39
C LEU A 7 -12.02 -13.80 15.61
N GLY A 8 -12.62 -12.74 16.14
CA GLY A 8 -13.76 -12.12 15.50
C GLY A 8 -13.38 -11.36 14.24
N PRO A 9 -14.35 -11.12 13.35
CA PRO A 9 -14.09 -10.32 12.15
C PRO A 9 -13.94 -8.85 12.50
N VAL A 10 -13.23 -8.13 11.62
CA VAL A 10 -13.13 -6.68 11.73
C VAL A 10 -13.83 -6.08 10.51
N VAL A 11 -14.72 -5.14 10.78
CA VAL A 11 -15.44 -4.43 9.72
C VAL A 11 -14.97 -2.98 9.74
N THR A 12 -14.52 -2.49 8.59
CA THR A 12 -14.11 -1.10 8.43
C THR A 12 -15.09 -0.45 7.46
N ARG A 13 -15.87 0.51 7.97
CA ARG A 13 -16.86 1.20 7.14
C ARG A 13 -16.20 2.36 6.42
N ALA A 14 -16.60 2.57 5.18
CA ALA A 14 -16.06 3.67 4.39
C ALA A 14 -16.30 5.02 5.07
N ALA A 15 -17.50 5.21 5.66
CA ALA A 15 -17.83 6.46 6.33
C ALA A 15 -16.90 6.74 7.52
N ASP A 16 -16.52 5.70 8.25
CA ASP A 16 -15.62 5.86 9.39
C ASP A 16 -14.19 6.13 8.94
N ARG A 17 -13.80 5.48 7.85
CA ARG A 17 -12.46 5.67 7.29
C ARG A 17 -12.25 7.11 6.82
N GLU A 18 -13.29 7.72 6.27
CA GLU A 18 -13.23 9.11 5.82
C GLU A 18 -13.03 10.10 6.97
N LYS A 19 -13.41 9.72 8.18
CA LYS A 19 -13.28 10.57 9.34
C LYS A 19 -11.92 10.45 10.02
N GLU A 20 -11.20 9.37 9.72
CA GLU A 20 -9.89 9.13 10.32
C GLU A 20 -8.82 9.86 9.54
N SER A 21 -7.81 10.32 10.27
CA SER A 21 -6.64 10.88 9.63
C SER A 21 -5.90 9.76 8.91
N SER A 22 -5.42 10.04 7.72
CA SER A 22 -4.59 9.09 7.01
C SER A 22 -3.31 8.84 7.80
N ILE A 23 -2.82 7.62 7.73
CA ILE A 23 -1.59 7.25 8.38
C ILE A 23 -0.44 7.51 7.42
N SER A 24 0.52 8.29 7.88
CA SER A 24 1.73 8.54 7.13
C SER A 24 2.84 7.67 7.71
N PHE A 25 3.49 6.89 6.86
CA PHE A 25 4.64 6.11 7.28
C PHE A 25 5.94 6.89 7.18
N SER A 26 5.84 8.18 7.05
CA SER A 26 7.03 8.99 6.83
C SER A 26 7.89 9.15 8.07
N ASN A 27 7.32 9.20 9.27
CA ASN A 27 8.08 9.31 10.52
C ASN A 27 9.31 10.21 10.42
N GLY A 28 9.16 11.36 9.84
CA GLY A 28 10.31 12.20 9.57
C GLY A 28 11.18 11.62 8.48
N ALA A 29 10.75 10.58 7.88
CA ALA A 29 11.47 9.97 6.83
C ALA A 29 11.26 10.72 5.54
N THR A 30 11.81 10.21 4.55
CA THR A 30 12.06 10.80 3.27
C THR A 30 10.82 11.39 2.60
N ASP A 31 11.06 12.44 1.85
CA ASP A 31 10.02 13.07 1.05
C ASP A 31 9.41 12.09 0.04
N ALA A 32 10.10 11.01 -0.25
CA ALA A 32 9.65 10.01 -1.20
C ALA A 32 8.31 9.37 -0.81
N ARG A 33 7.89 9.46 0.46
CA ARG A 33 6.64 8.87 0.91
C ARG A 33 5.53 9.88 1.11
N LYS A 34 5.79 11.16 0.95
CA LYS A 34 4.77 12.19 1.13
C LYS A 34 3.66 12.10 0.10
N HIS A 35 3.92 11.45 -1.01
CA HIS A 35 2.94 11.30 -2.07
C HIS A 35 1.97 10.13 -1.86
N MET A 36 2.14 9.37 -0.80
CA MET A 36 1.28 8.23 -0.49
C MET A 36 0.54 8.42 0.82
N GLU A 37 -0.78 8.23 0.77
CA GLU A 37 -1.62 8.23 1.97
C GLU A 37 -2.18 6.84 2.16
N TYR A 38 -1.85 6.24 3.28
CA TYR A 38 -2.23 4.86 3.60
C TYR A 38 -3.46 4.84 4.49
N HIS A 39 -4.46 4.09 4.07
CA HIS A 39 -5.71 3.90 4.83
C HIS A 39 -5.83 2.43 5.19
N PRO A 40 -5.45 2.02 6.41
CA PRO A 40 -5.51 0.61 6.78
C PRO A 40 -6.95 0.11 6.87
N LEU A 41 -7.17 -1.12 6.46
CA LEU A 41 -8.50 -1.70 6.41
C LEU A 41 -8.74 -2.76 7.50
N ALA A 42 -7.69 -3.22 8.17
CA ALA A 42 -7.82 -4.29 9.17
C ALA A 42 -6.94 -4.05 10.38
N GLN A 43 -6.70 -2.79 10.71
CA GLN A 43 -5.77 -2.42 11.78
C GLN A 43 -6.14 -3.04 13.13
N GLN A 44 -7.44 -3.24 13.37
CA GLN A 44 -7.93 -3.76 14.64
C GLN A 44 -7.95 -5.28 14.73
N LYS A 45 -7.61 -5.97 13.63
CA LYS A 45 -7.61 -7.42 13.65
C LYS A 45 -6.34 -7.94 14.34
N ALA A 46 -6.50 -8.59 15.46
CA ALA A 46 -5.38 -9.18 16.19
C ALA A 46 -4.86 -10.42 15.46
N GLY A 47 -3.55 -10.62 15.51
CA GLY A 47 -2.91 -11.81 14.96
C GLY A 47 -2.90 -11.89 13.44
N ARG A 48 -3.21 -10.83 12.77
CA ARG A 48 -3.24 -10.84 11.30
C ARG A 48 -1.85 -10.95 10.71
N HIS A 49 -1.78 -11.62 9.57
CA HIS A 49 -0.54 -11.72 8.79
C HIS A 49 -0.62 -10.90 7.50
N MET A 50 -1.82 -10.50 7.14
CA MET A 50 -2.04 -9.67 5.96
C MET A 50 -2.41 -8.27 6.37
N GLU A 51 -1.81 -7.28 5.71
CA GLU A 51 -2.13 -5.88 5.94
C GLU A 51 -2.76 -5.30 4.68
N PRO A 52 -4.10 -5.19 4.67
CA PRO A 52 -4.76 -4.56 3.53
C PRO A 52 -4.86 -3.05 3.72
N PHE A 53 -4.57 -2.32 2.65
CA PHE A 53 -4.65 -0.86 2.63
C PHE A 53 -5.36 -0.38 1.38
N ILE A 54 -6.08 0.73 1.51
CA ILE A 54 -6.35 1.58 0.37
C ILE A 54 -5.24 2.63 0.41
N ILE A 55 -4.60 2.87 -0.71
CA ILE A 55 -3.52 3.86 -0.79
C ILE A 55 -3.88 4.88 -1.85
N ASP A 56 -3.90 6.15 -1.45
CA ASP A 56 -4.05 7.25 -2.38
C ASP A 56 -2.66 7.72 -2.77
N ILE A 57 -2.39 7.75 -4.05
CA ILE A 57 -1.08 8.11 -4.58
C ILE A 57 -1.20 9.44 -5.29
N ASN A 58 -0.50 10.44 -4.79
CA ASN A 58 -0.46 11.76 -5.40
C ASN A 58 0.75 11.84 -6.31
N PRO A 59 0.75 12.74 -7.29
CA PRO A 59 1.90 12.89 -8.18
C PRO A 59 3.18 13.19 -7.40
N GLU A 60 4.26 12.51 -7.75
CA GLU A 60 5.54 12.77 -7.14
C GLU A 60 6.07 14.12 -7.59
N THR A 61 6.64 14.85 -6.64
CA THR A 61 7.25 16.14 -6.93
C THR A 61 8.76 16.02 -7.04
N THR A 62 9.34 14.90 -6.58
CA THR A 62 10.77 14.66 -6.66
C THR A 62 11.02 13.42 -7.50
N PRO A 63 11.97 13.48 -8.43
CA PRO A 63 12.25 12.31 -9.28
C PRO A 63 13.08 11.23 -8.60
N GLU A 64 13.64 11.52 -7.44
CA GLU A 64 14.50 10.57 -6.75
C GLU A 64 13.72 9.73 -5.76
N TYR A 65 13.93 8.42 -5.80
CA TYR A 65 13.34 7.49 -4.86
C TYR A 65 14.27 6.31 -4.68
N LYS A 66 14.08 5.62 -3.56
CA LYS A 66 14.87 4.44 -3.26
C LYS A 66 14.03 3.19 -3.41
N LEU A 67 14.61 2.17 -3.99
CA LEU A 67 13.98 0.85 -4.02
C LEU A 67 14.06 0.25 -2.62
N SER A 68 13.03 -0.46 -2.23
CA SER A 68 12.97 -1.13 -0.93
C SER A 68 12.86 -2.63 -1.13
N ALA A 69 13.25 -3.38 -0.12
CA ALA A 69 13.12 -4.82 -0.12
C ALA A 69 12.85 -5.29 1.31
N HIS A 70 11.97 -6.25 1.46
CA HIS A 70 11.65 -6.82 2.75
C HIS A 70 11.06 -8.22 2.53
N GLU A 71 11.01 -9.00 3.60
CA GLU A 71 10.39 -10.31 3.49
C GLU A 71 8.89 -10.19 3.35
N GLY A 72 8.29 -11.14 2.66
CA GLY A 72 6.86 -11.20 2.47
C GLY A 72 6.46 -11.09 1.02
N GLU A 73 5.19 -10.82 0.82
CA GLU A 73 4.59 -10.74 -0.50
C GLU A 73 3.67 -9.53 -0.55
N GLU A 74 3.47 -9.00 -1.74
CA GLU A 74 2.53 -7.90 -1.95
C GLU A 74 1.64 -8.18 -3.13
N PHE A 75 0.37 -7.84 -2.98
CA PHE A 75 -0.60 -7.86 -4.05
C PHE A 75 -1.18 -6.46 -4.20
N ILE A 76 -1.20 -5.95 -5.42
CA ILE A 76 -1.68 -4.60 -5.70
C ILE A 76 -2.70 -4.66 -6.81
N TYR A 77 -3.84 -4.02 -6.59
CA TYR A 77 -4.91 -3.88 -7.57
C TYR A 77 -5.16 -2.39 -7.80
N VAL A 78 -5.12 -1.96 -9.05
CA VAL A 78 -5.31 -0.54 -9.39
C VAL A 78 -6.80 -0.25 -9.45
N MET A 79 -7.28 0.56 -8.53
CA MET A 79 -8.69 0.95 -8.46
C MET A 79 -8.98 2.15 -9.35
N GLU A 80 -8.07 3.11 -9.41
CA GLU A 80 -8.21 4.32 -10.23
C GLU A 80 -6.85 4.78 -10.67
N GLY A 81 -6.76 5.33 -11.88
CA GLY A 81 -5.55 5.93 -12.39
C GLY A 81 -4.55 4.94 -12.95
N GLU A 82 -3.30 5.33 -12.95
CA GLU A 82 -2.20 4.52 -13.47
C GLU A 82 -1.01 4.58 -12.53
N ILE A 83 -0.34 3.45 -12.40
CA ILE A 83 0.88 3.36 -11.58
C ILE A 83 2.01 2.74 -12.39
N GLU A 84 3.21 2.94 -11.91
CA GLU A 84 4.39 2.24 -12.39
C GLU A 84 5.00 1.48 -11.22
N VAL A 85 5.40 0.24 -11.47
CA VAL A 85 6.10 -0.58 -10.48
C VAL A 85 7.45 -0.96 -11.04
N GLU A 86 8.49 -0.61 -10.31
CA GLU A 86 9.84 -1.09 -10.61
C GLU A 86 10.08 -2.31 -9.73
N TYR A 87 10.46 -3.41 -10.35
CA TYR A 87 10.69 -4.66 -9.66
C TYR A 87 11.97 -5.27 -10.19
N GLY A 88 13.02 -5.25 -9.36
CA GLY A 88 14.34 -5.64 -9.83
C GLY A 88 14.77 -4.72 -10.94
N LYS A 89 15.01 -5.28 -12.11
CA LYS A 89 15.40 -4.54 -13.31
C LYS A 89 14.24 -4.28 -14.24
N GLU A 90 13.06 -4.78 -13.90
CA GLU A 90 11.89 -4.66 -14.75
C GLU A 90 11.01 -3.51 -14.30
N ARG A 91 10.25 -2.97 -15.24
CA ARG A 91 9.30 -1.90 -14.96
C ARG A 91 7.96 -2.26 -15.57
N TYR A 92 6.91 -2.11 -14.78
CA TYR A 92 5.55 -2.44 -15.20
C TYR A 92 4.66 -1.22 -15.08
N SER A 93 3.88 -0.95 -16.12
CA SER A 93 2.86 0.10 -16.10
C SER A 93 1.51 -0.58 -15.95
N LEU A 94 0.74 -0.14 -14.97
CA LEU A 94 -0.56 -0.75 -14.65
C LEU A 94 -1.63 0.31 -14.69
N LYS A 95 -2.78 -0.06 -15.27
CA LYS A 95 -3.94 0.81 -15.39
C LYS A 95 -5.06 0.30 -14.51
N GLU A 96 -6.11 1.09 -14.41
CA GLU A 96 -7.30 0.70 -13.67
C GLU A 96 -7.75 -0.71 -14.04
N GLY A 97 -7.95 -1.55 -13.03
CA GLY A 97 -8.32 -2.94 -13.21
C GLY A 97 -7.17 -3.92 -13.31
N ASP A 98 -5.95 -3.42 -13.49
CA ASP A 98 -4.76 -4.28 -13.53
C ASP A 98 -4.28 -4.61 -12.13
N SER A 99 -3.54 -5.69 -12.01
CA SER A 99 -2.97 -6.08 -10.72
C SER A 99 -1.59 -6.67 -10.90
N ILE A 100 -0.85 -6.71 -9.78
CA ILE A 100 0.47 -7.32 -9.74
C ILE A 100 0.64 -8.00 -8.38
N TYR A 101 1.31 -9.14 -8.39
CA TYR A 101 1.62 -9.90 -7.19
C TYR A 101 3.10 -10.23 -7.23
N TYR A 102 3.84 -9.92 -6.18
CA TYR A 102 5.28 -10.20 -6.19
C TYR A 102 5.82 -10.49 -4.79
N ASP A 103 6.98 -11.13 -4.79
CA ASP A 103 7.75 -11.36 -3.58
C ASP A 103 8.49 -10.06 -3.24
N SER A 104 8.31 -9.60 -2.00
CA SER A 104 8.84 -8.29 -1.60
C SER A 104 10.34 -8.29 -1.34
N ILE A 105 10.96 -9.47 -1.36
CA ILE A 105 12.41 -9.56 -1.12
C ILE A 105 13.23 -8.98 -2.28
N VAL A 106 12.66 -8.91 -3.46
CA VAL A 106 13.30 -8.27 -4.60
C VAL A 106 13.08 -6.77 -4.49
N LYS A 107 14.12 -5.99 -4.73
CA LYS A 107 14.02 -4.53 -4.66
C LYS A 107 12.91 -4.01 -5.57
N HIS A 108 12.08 -3.14 -5.03
CA HIS A 108 10.92 -2.65 -5.75
C HIS A 108 10.55 -1.24 -5.31
N HIS A 109 9.77 -0.57 -6.16
CA HIS A 109 9.22 0.74 -5.86
C HIS A 109 7.94 0.93 -6.67
N LEU A 110 6.96 1.57 -6.05
CA LEU A 110 5.69 1.87 -6.69
C LEU A 110 5.44 3.37 -6.64
N HIS A 111 5.02 3.92 -7.76
CA HIS A 111 4.65 5.34 -7.84
C HIS A 111 3.57 5.53 -8.89
N GLY A 112 2.92 6.69 -8.85
CA GLY A 112 1.93 7.03 -9.87
C GLY A 112 2.60 7.30 -11.21
N ALA A 113 1.84 7.14 -12.28
CA ALA A 113 2.33 7.57 -13.59
C ALA A 113 2.63 9.05 -13.54
N PRO A 114 3.59 9.53 -14.35
CA PRO A 114 4.02 10.92 -14.28
C PRO A 114 2.86 11.92 -14.34
N GLY A 115 2.79 12.78 -13.33
CA GLY A 115 1.80 13.85 -13.25
C GLY A 115 0.38 13.37 -12.93
N LYS A 116 0.21 12.10 -12.57
CA LYS A 116 -1.12 11.55 -12.33
C LYS A 116 -1.26 11.03 -10.90
N SER A 117 -2.49 11.09 -10.39
CA SER A 117 -2.82 10.45 -9.12
C SER A 117 -3.40 9.08 -9.40
N ALA A 118 -3.41 8.25 -8.37
CA ALA A 118 -3.95 6.90 -8.48
C ALA A 118 -4.48 6.46 -7.13
N LYS A 119 -5.31 5.41 -7.16
CA LYS A 119 -5.81 4.77 -5.96
C LYS A 119 -5.64 3.27 -6.14
N ILE A 120 -5.06 2.62 -5.14
CA ILE A 120 -4.81 1.19 -5.20
C ILE A 120 -5.32 0.49 -3.95
N LEU A 121 -5.62 -0.80 -4.09
CA LEU A 121 -5.78 -1.70 -2.97
C LEU A 121 -4.47 -2.48 -2.87
N ALA A 122 -3.81 -2.37 -1.74
CA ALA A 122 -2.55 -3.08 -1.51
C ALA A 122 -2.73 -4.05 -0.36
N LEU A 123 -2.30 -5.29 -0.58
CA LEU A 123 -2.33 -6.31 0.44
C LEU A 123 -0.90 -6.75 0.67
N ILE A 124 -0.40 -6.53 1.87
CA ILE A 124 0.97 -6.85 2.24
C ILE A 124 0.95 -8.04 3.19
N TYR A 125 1.64 -9.09 2.81
CA TYR A 125 1.76 -10.28 3.65
C TYR A 125 3.10 -10.26 4.37
N ILE A 126 3.04 -10.42 5.68
CA ILE A 126 4.23 -10.47 6.53
C ILE A 126 4.24 -11.85 7.18
N PRO A 127 5.24 -12.69 6.88
CA PRO A 127 5.22 -14.09 7.32
C PRO A 127 5.47 -14.30 8.81
N PHE A 128 5.75 -13.25 9.58
CA PHE A 128 5.99 -13.39 11.02
C PHE A 128 5.43 -12.26 11.85
#